data_1d0eeecd34e03630df8a6d2a1387a925
#
_entry.id   1d0eeecd34e03630df8a6d2a1387a925
#
_cell.length_a   1.000
_cell.length_b   1.000
_cell.length_c   1.000
_cell.angle_alpha   90.00
_cell.angle_beta   90.00
_cell.angle_gamma   90.00
#
_symmetry.space_group_name_H-M   'P 1'
#
loop_
_entity.id
_entity.type
_entity.pdbx_description
1 polymer ?
#
loop_
_entity_poly.entity_id
_entity_poly.type
_entity_poly.pdbx_seq_one_letter_code
_entity_poly.pdbx_strand_id
1 'polypeptide(L)'
;MKLGIVGLPNVGKSTLFNALTNAGAASANYPFCTIEPNVGVVTVPDERLSALAAIYQPEKITPAVIEFVDIAGLVKGASQGEGLGNKFLSHIREVDAIIHVVRCFADGNIIHVSGSIDPVSDAETINTELMLSDLELVERRLDRVKKQLKGDKSLEAEKNVLERIYEALSDGKSVRGLEFNETERQCISSLPLLSMKPVIYAANIGEDDVGRDLSNNSYFEQLRRFAELEHAEILPVCAAIEAEIAELADEEKSEFLKDLGIRESGLDQLIRKSYALLGLISFLTAGQPEVRAWTIKAGTKAPQAAGKIHSDIERGFIRAEVISFDELIQAGTMSAAKDRGLIRSEGKEYVMQDGDVVLFRFNV
;
A
#
# COMPACT_ATOMS: atom_id res chain seq x y z
N MET A 1 6.82 -0.57 6.06
CA MET A 1 5.68 0.26 5.66
C MET A 1 4.43 -0.55 5.87
N LYS A 2 3.41 0.09 6.46
CA LYS A 2 2.23 -0.61 6.97
C LYS A 2 0.98 -0.11 6.26
N LEU A 3 0.10 -1.02 5.85
CA LEU A 3 -1.25 -0.70 5.38
C LEU A 3 -2.27 -1.18 6.41
N GLY A 4 -3.21 -0.29 6.76
CA GLY A 4 -4.30 -0.64 7.66
C GLY A 4 -5.51 -1.17 6.88
N ILE A 5 -5.97 -2.36 7.20
CA ILE A 5 -7.23 -2.88 6.65
C ILE A 5 -8.36 -2.44 7.57
N VAL A 6 -9.30 -1.70 7.02
CA VAL A 6 -10.47 -1.17 7.72
C VAL A 6 -11.76 -1.60 7.02
N GLY A 7 -12.86 -1.54 7.73
CA GLY A 7 -14.19 -1.85 7.20
C GLY A 7 -15.20 -1.98 8.32
N LEU A 8 -16.48 -1.85 8.01
CA LEU A 8 -17.56 -2.09 8.94
C LEU A 8 -17.63 -3.58 9.33
N PRO A 9 -18.31 -3.96 10.41
CA PRO A 9 -18.51 -5.36 10.74
C PRO A 9 -19.23 -6.12 9.60
N ASN A 10 -18.85 -7.39 9.41
CA ASN A 10 -19.44 -8.31 8.43
C ASN A 10 -19.28 -7.94 6.95
N VAL A 11 -18.29 -7.12 6.60
CA VAL A 11 -17.97 -6.80 5.20
C VAL A 11 -16.95 -7.75 4.56
N GLY A 12 -16.44 -8.75 5.29
CA GLY A 12 -15.41 -9.69 4.82
C GLY A 12 -13.97 -9.28 5.19
N LYS A 13 -13.77 -8.26 6.03
CA LYS A 13 -12.46 -7.73 6.42
C LYS A 13 -11.53 -8.81 7.01
N SER A 14 -11.99 -9.57 8.01
CA SER A 14 -11.17 -10.60 8.66
C SER A 14 -10.89 -11.78 7.74
N THR A 15 -11.85 -12.15 6.86
CA THR A 15 -11.64 -13.17 5.84
C THR A 15 -10.54 -12.77 4.88
N LEU A 16 -10.56 -11.52 4.38
CA LEU A 16 -9.55 -10.97 3.50
C LEU A 16 -8.18 -10.90 4.19
N PHE A 17 -8.13 -10.44 5.44
CA PHE A 17 -6.87 -10.38 6.21
C PHE A 17 -6.28 -11.77 6.44
N ASN A 18 -7.10 -12.76 6.79
CA ASN A 18 -6.66 -14.14 6.98
C ASN A 18 -6.14 -14.75 5.67
N ALA A 19 -6.84 -14.53 4.55
CA ALA A 19 -6.39 -14.97 3.24
C ALA A 19 -5.02 -14.36 2.87
N LEU A 20 -4.84 -13.06 3.08
CA LEU A 20 -3.57 -12.35 2.90
C LEU A 20 -2.44 -12.96 3.75
N THR A 21 -2.70 -13.24 5.01
CA THR A 21 -1.69 -13.75 5.95
C THR A 21 -1.39 -15.22 5.74
N ASN A 22 -2.37 -16.03 5.32
CA ASN A 22 -2.17 -17.43 4.97
C ASN A 22 -1.36 -17.57 3.68
N ALA A 23 -1.64 -16.77 2.66
CA ALA A 23 -0.83 -16.68 1.44
C ALA A 23 0.61 -16.24 1.76
N GLY A 24 0.80 -15.45 2.82
CA GLY A 24 2.11 -14.99 3.32
C GLY A 24 2.79 -15.94 4.32
N ALA A 25 2.19 -17.07 4.68
CA ALA A 25 2.77 -17.99 5.70
C ALA A 25 4.17 -18.53 5.34
N ALA A 26 4.54 -18.54 4.05
CA ALA A 26 5.92 -18.78 3.61
C ALA A 26 6.90 -17.68 4.07
N SER A 27 6.41 -16.53 4.53
CA SER A 27 7.22 -15.40 5.02
C SER A 27 7.70 -15.55 6.47
N ALA A 28 7.25 -16.56 7.22
CA ALA A 28 7.62 -16.80 8.63
C ALA A 28 9.14 -17.00 8.85
N ASN A 29 9.92 -17.20 7.78
CA ASN A 29 11.37 -17.36 7.82
C ASN A 29 12.15 -16.04 7.55
N TYR A 30 11.48 -14.89 7.50
CA TYR A 30 12.20 -13.60 7.36
C TYR A 30 12.83 -13.20 8.69
N PRO A 31 14.16 -12.99 8.75
CA PRO A 31 14.82 -12.46 9.95
C PRO A 31 14.29 -11.04 10.20
N PHE A 32 13.93 -10.75 11.45
CA PHE A 32 13.42 -9.47 11.97
C PHE A 32 11.90 -9.21 11.83
N CYS A 33 11.06 -10.18 11.44
CA CYS A 33 9.62 -10.03 11.59
C CYS A 33 9.22 -10.38 13.03
N THR A 34 8.87 -9.39 13.82
CA THR A 34 8.16 -9.60 15.10
C THR A 34 6.73 -10.01 14.79
N ILE A 35 6.29 -11.15 15.31
CA ILE A 35 4.89 -11.60 15.21
C ILE A 35 4.10 -10.74 16.20
N GLU A 36 3.55 -9.61 15.73
CA GLU A 36 2.59 -8.82 16.49
C GLU A 36 1.18 -9.34 16.18
N PRO A 37 0.29 -9.44 17.18
CA PRO A 37 -1.12 -9.76 16.92
C PRO A 37 -1.70 -8.75 15.91
N ASN A 38 -2.44 -9.25 14.93
CA ASN A 38 -3.07 -8.45 13.88
C ASN A 38 -2.12 -7.77 12.86
N VAL A 39 -0.85 -8.17 12.77
CA VAL A 39 0.09 -7.74 11.72
C VAL A 39 0.45 -8.93 10.85
N GLY A 40 0.18 -8.83 9.56
CA GLY A 40 0.55 -9.81 8.54
C GLY A 40 1.68 -9.26 7.67
N VAL A 41 2.75 -10.05 7.51
CA VAL A 41 3.82 -9.75 6.56
C VAL A 41 3.59 -10.58 5.30
N VAL A 42 3.44 -9.91 4.17
CA VAL A 42 3.05 -10.53 2.91
C VAL A 42 4.12 -10.27 1.85
N THR A 43 4.44 -11.30 1.07
CA THR A 43 5.38 -11.19 -0.04
C THR A 43 4.74 -10.45 -1.21
N VAL A 44 5.53 -9.57 -1.86
CA VAL A 44 5.10 -8.89 -3.08
C VAL A 44 5.35 -9.81 -4.27
N PRO A 45 4.31 -10.19 -5.04
CA PRO A 45 4.47 -11.00 -6.24
C PRO A 45 5.35 -10.29 -7.26
N ASP A 46 6.46 -10.92 -7.68
CA ASP A 46 7.42 -10.36 -8.63
C ASP A 46 8.01 -11.46 -9.52
N GLU A 47 7.49 -11.59 -10.74
CA GLU A 47 7.92 -12.59 -11.71
C GLU A 47 9.40 -12.44 -12.12
N ARG A 48 9.97 -11.24 -11.94
CA ARG A 48 11.37 -10.96 -12.26
C ARG A 48 12.34 -11.83 -11.43
N LEU A 49 11.96 -12.16 -10.20
CA LEU A 49 12.77 -13.01 -9.33
C LEU A 49 12.91 -14.43 -9.88
N SER A 50 11.82 -15.00 -10.39
CA SER A 50 11.84 -16.34 -11.00
C SER A 50 12.67 -16.36 -12.28
N ALA A 51 12.56 -15.32 -13.12
CA ALA A 51 13.34 -15.18 -14.34
C ALA A 51 14.86 -15.05 -14.03
N LEU A 52 15.23 -14.26 -13.01
CA LEU A 52 16.62 -14.16 -12.56
C LEU A 52 17.12 -15.45 -11.93
N ALA A 53 16.27 -16.15 -11.17
CA ALA A 53 16.62 -17.43 -10.60
C ALA A 53 16.92 -18.52 -11.66
N ALA A 54 16.23 -18.49 -12.80
CA ALA A 54 16.55 -19.37 -13.93
C ALA A 54 17.95 -19.13 -14.51
N ILE A 55 18.45 -17.88 -14.48
CA ILE A 55 19.79 -17.50 -14.97
C ILE A 55 20.87 -17.85 -13.95
N TYR A 56 20.66 -17.48 -12.66
CA TYR A 56 21.70 -17.54 -11.65
C TYR A 56 21.71 -18.82 -10.84
N GLN A 57 20.60 -19.59 -10.84
CA GLN A 57 20.39 -20.81 -10.02
C GLN A 57 20.77 -20.58 -8.55
N PRO A 58 20.14 -19.59 -7.88
CA PRO A 58 20.52 -19.19 -6.55
C PRO A 58 20.14 -20.23 -5.49
N GLU A 59 20.85 -20.24 -4.36
CA GLU A 59 20.50 -21.05 -3.19
C GLU A 59 19.22 -20.53 -2.52
N LYS A 60 18.94 -19.22 -2.68
CA LYS A 60 17.79 -18.56 -2.04
C LYS A 60 17.18 -17.49 -2.93
N ILE A 61 15.84 -17.41 -2.92
CA ILE A 61 15.08 -16.32 -3.52
C ILE A 61 14.37 -15.56 -2.39
N THR A 62 14.55 -14.23 -2.36
CA THR A 62 13.98 -13.39 -1.32
C THR A 62 13.16 -12.25 -1.97
N PRO A 63 11.82 -12.36 -1.98
CA PRO A 63 10.95 -11.31 -2.50
C PRO A 63 10.90 -10.08 -1.57
N ALA A 64 10.41 -8.97 -2.08
CA ALA A 64 10.02 -7.82 -1.26
C ALA A 64 8.83 -8.19 -0.38
N VAL A 65 8.67 -7.49 0.73
CA VAL A 65 7.55 -7.70 1.66
C VAL A 65 6.87 -6.39 2.01
N ILE A 66 5.58 -6.48 2.34
CA ILE A 66 4.74 -5.39 2.81
C ILE A 66 3.95 -5.84 4.04
N GLU A 67 3.67 -4.93 4.96
CA GLU A 67 2.97 -5.23 6.20
C GLU A 67 1.52 -4.78 6.11
N PHE A 68 0.59 -5.68 6.44
CA PHE A 68 -0.83 -5.39 6.59
C PHE A 68 -1.20 -5.47 8.06
N VAL A 69 -2.03 -4.53 8.53
CA VAL A 69 -2.50 -4.47 9.91
C VAL A 69 -4.02 -4.59 9.92
N ASP A 70 -4.54 -5.62 10.58
CA ASP A 70 -5.99 -5.72 10.79
C ASP A 70 -6.42 -4.71 11.86
N ILE A 71 -7.07 -3.65 11.42
CA ILE A 71 -7.59 -2.63 12.33
C ILE A 71 -9.02 -2.99 12.70
N ALA A 72 -9.28 -3.16 14.00
CA ALA A 72 -10.60 -3.53 14.51
C ALA A 72 -11.69 -2.61 13.97
N GLY A 73 -12.81 -3.19 13.56
CA GLY A 73 -13.90 -2.47 12.90
C GLY A 73 -14.44 -1.30 13.71
N LEU A 74 -14.78 -0.25 12.99
CA LEU A 74 -15.36 0.97 13.54
C LEU A 74 -16.85 0.74 13.88
N VAL A 75 -17.27 1.27 15.02
CA VAL A 75 -18.69 1.49 15.34
C VAL A 75 -18.95 2.99 15.17
N LYS A 76 -20.07 3.35 14.54
CA LYS A 76 -20.49 4.75 14.31
C LYS A 76 -20.43 5.56 15.61
N GLY A 77 -19.83 6.78 15.57
CA GLY A 77 -19.64 7.62 16.74
C GLY A 77 -18.31 7.42 17.48
N ALA A 78 -17.33 6.81 16.83
CA ALA A 78 -16.02 6.49 17.41
C ALA A 78 -15.20 7.73 17.78
N SER A 79 -15.36 8.84 17.07
CA SER A 79 -14.68 10.11 17.34
C SER A 79 -15.21 10.81 18.59
N GLN A 80 -16.46 10.54 18.98
CA GLN A 80 -17.11 11.16 20.13
C GLN A 80 -17.13 10.30 21.41
N GLY A 81 -16.68 9.03 21.33
CA GLY A 81 -16.79 8.06 22.40
C GLY A 81 -15.46 7.75 23.11
N GLU A 82 -15.54 7.48 24.41
CA GLU A 82 -14.42 6.97 25.19
C GLU A 82 -14.13 5.49 24.79
N GLY A 83 -12.88 5.16 24.44
CA GLY A 83 -12.38 3.79 24.37
C GLY A 83 -12.08 3.26 22.95
N LEU A 84 -12.99 2.51 22.32
CA LEU A 84 -12.71 1.76 21.08
C LEU A 84 -12.45 2.65 19.85
N GLY A 85 -13.14 3.78 19.74
CA GLY A 85 -12.97 4.71 18.63
C GLY A 85 -11.60 5.39 18.64
N ASN A 86 -11.13 5.81 19.81
CA ASN A 86 -9.80 6.40 19.95
C ASN A 86 -8.68 5.39 19.62
N LYS A 87 -8.87 4.10 19.94
CA LYS A 87 -7.95 3.03 19.56
C LYS A 87 -7.92 2.83 18.03
N PHE A 88 -9.09 2.83 17.38
CA PHE A 88 -9.20 2.76 15.93
C PHE A 88 -8.42 3.89 15.27
N LEU A 89 -8.68 5.14 15.64
CA LEU A 89 -7.98 6.31 15.10
C LEU A 89 -6.47 6.27 15.39
N SER A 90 -6.06 5.74 16.56
CA SER A 90 -4.65 5.54 16.89
C SER A 90 -3.97 4.57 15.93
N HIS A 91 -4.59 3.42 15.66
CA HIS A 91 -4.04 2.45 14.73
C HIS A 91 -3.97 3.01 13.30
N ILE A 92 -4.99 3.79 12.87
CA ILE A 92 -4.92 4.47 11.57
C ILE A 92 -3.75 5.45 11.51
N ARG A 93 -3.37 6.13 12.60
CA ARG A 93 -2.19 7.03 12.62
C ARG A 93 -0.89 6.29 12.33
N GLU A 94 -0.76 5.04 12.76
CA GLU A 94 0.46 4.23 12.66
C GLU A 94 0.70 3.61 11.28
N VAL A 95 -0.30 3.60 10.40
CA VAL A 95 -0.19 3.03 9.05
C VAL A 95 0.06 4.11 8.00
N ASP A 96 0.69 3.72 6.87
CA ASP A 96 1.06 4.64 5.80
C ASP A 96 -0.08 4.85 4.78
N ALA A 97 -0.95 3.83 4.58
CA ALA A 97 -2.12 3.87 3.70
C ALA A 97 -3.23 2.97 4.25
N ILE A 98 -4.43 3.09 3.67
CA ILE A 98 -5.63 2.39 4.11
C ILE A 98 -6.16 1.49 3.00
N ILE A 99 -6.51 0.25 3.33
CA ILE A 99 -7.34 -0.63 2.52
C ILE A 99 -8.73 -0.63 3.15
N HIS A 100 -9.68 -0.05 2.48
CA HIS A 100 -11.05 0.06 2.94
C HIS A 100 -11.90 -1.04 2.31
N VAL A 101 -12.18 -2.10 3.08
CA VAL A 101 -13.03 -3.20 2.63
C VAL A 101 -14.49 -2.79 2.72
N VAL A 102 -15.17 -2.83 1.57
CA VAL A 102 -16.57 -2.43 1.44
C VAL A 102 -17.35 -3.58 0.80
N ARG A 103 -18.50 -3.94 1.38
CA ARG A 103 -19.34 -5.02 0.89
C ARG A 103 -20.13 -4.59 -0.35
N CYS A 104 -19.94 -5.31 -1.45
CA CYS A 104 -20.61 -5.07 -2.74
C CYS A 104 -21.38 -6.29 -3.24
N PHE A 105 -21.94 -7.10 -2.34
CA PHE A 105 -22.75 -8.28 -2.66
C PHE A 105 -23.91 -8.45 -1.68
N ALA A 106 -25.00 -9.06 -2.14
CA ALA A 106 -26.15 -9.42 -1.30
C ALA A 106 -26.06 -10.89 -0.87
N ASP A 107 -26.16 -11.14 0.43
CA ASP A 107 -26.29 -12.49 1.00
C ASP A 107 -27.24 -12.42 2.19
N GLY A 108 -28.33 -13.17 2.12
CA GLY A 108 -29.36 -13.20 3.15
C GLY A 108 -28.93 -13.83 4.49
N ASN A 109 -27.80 -14.58 4.50
CA ASN A 109 -27.26 -15.21 5.69
C ASN A 109 -26.31 -14.29 6.47
N ILE A 110 -25.84 -13.20 5.85
CA ILE A 110 -24.89 -12.26 6.44
C ILE A 110 -25.64 -10.96 6.79
N ILE A 111 -25.84 -10.73 8.08
CA ILE A 111 -26.53 -9.52 8.58
C ILE A 111 -25.64 -8.30 8.34
N HIS A 112 -26.20 -7.26 7.68
CA HIS A 112 -25.56 -5.96 7.56
C HIS A 112 -25.83 -5.08 8.77
N VAL A 113 -24.84 -4.33 9.25
CA VAL A 113 -24.96 -3.51 10.49
C VAL A 113 -26.05 -2.44 10.35
N SER A 114 -26.22 -1.87 9.16
CA SER A 114 -27.22 -0.84 8.85
C SER A 114 -28.57 -1.42 8.38
N GLY A 115 -28.72 -2.74 8.28
CA GLY A 115 -29.93 -3.41 7.80
C GLY A 115 -30.13 -3.43 6.29
N SER A 116 -29.40 -2.62 5.54
CA SER A 116 -29.37 -2.58 4.06
C SER A 116 -27.92 -2.42 3.58
N ILE A 117 -27.62 -2.94 2.39
CA ILE A 117 -26.31 -2.81 1.76
C ILE A 117 -26.30 -1.50 1.01
N ASP A 118 -25.44 -0.59 1.43
CA ASP A 118 -25.16 0.70 0.79
C ASP A 118 -23.66 0.98 0.84
N PRO A 119 -22.89 0.58 -0.20
CA PRO A 119 -21.44 0.71 -0.22
C PRO A 119 -20.92 2.12 -0.05
N VAL A 120 -21.66 3.12 -0.54
CA VAL A 120 -21.28 4.52 -0.41
C VAL A 120 -21.45 4.99 1.03
N SER A 121 -22.62 4.71 1.65
CA SER A 121 -22.87 5.04 3.05
C SER A 121 -21.89 4.35 4.00
N ASP A 122 -21.51 3.10 3.69
CA ASP A 122 -20.51 2.35 4.47
C ASP A 122 -19.13 3.02 4.38
N ALA A 123 -18.71 3.42 3.17
CA ALA A 123 -17.47 4.13 2.94
C ALA A 123 -17.46 5.51 3.63
N GLU A 124 -18.53 6.27 3.49
CA GLU A 124 -18.70 7.59 4.12
C GLU A 124 -18.68 7.52 5.65
N THR A 125 -19.18 6.44 6.25
CA THR A 125 -19.19 6.25 7.71
C THR A 125 -17.74 6.28 8.25
N ILE A 126 -16.82 5.55 7.64
CA ILE A 126 -15.40 5.54 8.07
C ILE A 126 -14.73 6.86 7.71
N ASN A 127 -14.92 7.37 6.49
CA ASN A 127 -14.33 8.64 6.06
C ASN A 127 -14.75 9.81 6.97
N THR A 128 -16.00 9.85 7.40
CA THR A 128 -16.51 10.88 8.33
C THR A 128 -15.77 10.85 9.67
N GLU A 129 -15.53 9.68 10.25
CA GLU A 129 -14.79 9.58 11.52
C GLU A 129 -13.33 10.06 11.37
N LEU A 130 -12.69 9.75 10.24
CA LEU A 130 -11.35 10.26 9.94
C LEU A 130 -11.34 11.79 9.80
N MET A 131 -12.33 12.34 9.07
CA MET A 131 -12.47 13.78 8.86
C MET A 131 -12.78 14.53 10.16
N LEU A 132 -13.63 13.99 11.03
CA LEU A 132 -13.93 14.60 12.33
C LEU A 132 -12.69 14.65 13.22
N SER A 133 -11.88 13.58 13.24
CA SER A 133 -10.60 13.59 13.95
C SER A 133 -9.63 14.65 13.41
N ASP A 134 -9.58 14.80 12.10
CA ASP A 134 -8.73 15.81 11.46
C ASP A 134 -9.23 17.23 11.70
N LEU A 135 -10.55 17.45 11.69
CA LEU A 135 -11.17 18.73 11.93
C LEU A 135 -10.76 19.30 13.30
N GLU A 136 -10.85 18.45 14.36
CA GLU A 136 -10.40 18.84 15.70
C GLU A 136 -8.89 19.16 15.77
N LEU A 137 -8.08 18.40 15.03
CA LEU A 137 -6.63 18.62 14.97
C LEU A 137 -6.31 19.95 14.28
N VAL A 138 -6.95 20.21 13.14
CA VAL A 138 -6.75 21.40 12.31
C VAL A 138 -7.24 22.65 13.06
N GLU A 139 -8.40 22.60 13.70
CA GLU A 139 -8.94 23.69 14.50
C GLU A 139 -7.96 24.13 15.61
N ARG A 140 -7.48 23.17 16.40
CA ARG A 140 -6.48 23.45 17.46
C ARG A 140 -5.18 24.04 16.91
N ARG A 141 -4.72 23.56 15.74
CA ARG A 141 -3.50 24.08 15.10
C ARG A 141 -3.72 25.48 14.56
N LEU A 142 -4.85 25.73 13.90
CA LEU A 142 -5.24 27.02 13.33
C LEU A 142 -5.35 28.10 14.42
N ASP A 143 -5.96 27.80 15.55
CA ASP A 143 -6.05 28.70 16.69
C ASP A 143 -4.68 29.10 17.24
N ARG A 144 -3.75 28.15 17.30
CA ARG A 144 -2.37 28.39 17.72
C ARG A 144 -1.64 29.29 16.74
N VAL A 145 -1.75 28.99 15.45
CA VAL A 145 -1.11 29.76 14.37
C VAL A 145 -1.67 31.19 14.33
N LYS A 146 -3.00 31.38 14.45
CA LYS A 146 -3.63 32.70 14.50
C LYS A 146 -3.12 33.56 15.67
N LYS A 147 -2.84 32.95 16.83
CA LYS A 147 -2.25 33.67 17.98
C LYS A 147 -0.80 34.07 17.71
N GLN A 148 -0.01 33.18 17.12
CA GLN A 148 1.42 33.41 16.84
C GLN A 148 1.66 34.39 15.68
N LEU A 149 0.74 34.45 14.70
CA LEU A 149 0.81 35.33 13.53
C LEU A 149 0.91 36.81 13.92
N LYS A 150 0.42 37.21 15.11
CA LYS A 150 0.54 38.58 15.61
C LYS A 150 2.00 39.01 15.79
N GLY A 151 2.92 38.07 16.02
CA GLY A 151 4.35 38.34 16.19
C GLY A 151 5.22 37.81 15.04
N ASP A 152 4.73 36.87 14.24
CA ASP A 152 5.50 36.21 13.18
C ASP A 152 4.68 36.06 11.90
N LYS A 153 4.94 36.94 10.93
CA LYS A 153 4.25 36.94 9.63
C LYS A 153 4.62 35.75 8.72
N SER A 154 5.68 35.01 9.03
CA SER A 154 6.08 33.83 8.23
C SER A 154 5.04 32.71 8.28
N LEU A 155 4.19 32.70 9.30
CA LEU A 155 3.11 31.74 9.50
C LEU A 155 1.86 31.96 8.62
N GLU A 156 1.85 32.99 7.78
CA GLU A 156 0.68 33.30 6.93
C GLU A 156 0.38 32.19 5.92
N ALA A 157 1.41 31.58 5.33
CA ALA A 157 1.26 30.44 4.42
C ALA A 157 0.63 29.22 5.14
N GLU A 158 1.09 28.93 6.35
CA GLU A 158 0.53 27.83 7.15
C GLU A 158 -0.92 28.13 7.53
N LYS A 159 -1.25 29.35 7.95
CA LYS A 159 -2.63 29.74 8.26
C LYS A 159 -3.54 29.51 7.07
N ASN A 160 -3.15 29.97 5.87
CA ASN A 160 -4.00 29.91 4.67
C ASN A 160 -4.28 28.45 4.26
N VAL A 161 -3.28 27.57 4.31
CA VAL A 161 -3.50 26.15 4.00
C VAL A 161 -4.37 25.45 5.05
N LEU A 162 -4.20 25.80 6.34
CA LEU A 162 -5.03 25.25 7.41
C LEU A 162 -6.50 25.72 7.30
N GLU A 163 -6.76 26.97 6.93
CA GLU A 163 -8.12 27.48 6.69
C GLU A 163 -8.78 26.74 5.53
N ARG A 164 -8.07 26.52 4.42
CA ARG A 164 -8.57 25.74 3.28
C ARG A 164 -8.88 24.28 3.65
N ILE A 165 -8.03 23.64 4.47
CA ILE A 165 -8.29 22.28 4.98
C ILE A 165 -9.50 22.27 5.91
N TYR A 166 -9.61 23.25 6.82
CA TYR A 166 -10.74 23.37 7.74
C TYR A 166 -12.07 23.52 7.00
N GLU A 167 -12.13 24.38 5.98
CA GLU A 167 -13.30 24.55 5.13
C GLU A 167 -13.69 23.26 4.41
N ALA A 168 -12.72 22.56 3.79
CA ALA A 168 -12.98 21.29 3.10
C ALA A 168 -13.54 20.23 4.05
N LEU A 169 -12.93 20.06 5.23
CA LEU A 169 -13.40 19.10 6.24
C LEU A 169 -14.79 19.47 6.77
N SER A 170 -15.07 20.77 6.96
CA SER A 170 -16.39 21.25 7.40
C SER A 170 -17.47 21.01 6.35
N ASP A 171 -17.10 21.02 5.06
CA ASP A 171 -17.96 20.67 3.92
C ASP A 171 -18.09 19.14 3.70
N GLY A 172 -17.48 18.30 4.55
CA GLY A 172 -17.49 16.84 4.41
C GLY A 172 -16.59 16.33 3.29
N LYS A 173 -15.55 17.09 2.91
CA LYS A 173 -14.58 16.68 1.88
C LYS A 173 -13.27 16.22 2.54
N SER A 174 -12.77 15.06 2.12
CA SER A 174 -11.50 14.53 2.63
C SER A 174 -10.31 15.36 2.16
N VAL A 175 -9.26 15.44 3.00
CA VAL A 175 -8.03 16.19 2.67
C VAL A 175 -7.29 15.59 1.47
N ARG A 176 -7.44 14.29 1.20
CA ARG A 176 -6.80 13.61 0.05
C ARG A 176 -7.26 14.15 -1.31
N GLY A 177 -8.48 14.70 -1.38
CA GLY A 177 -9.02 15.33 -2.58
C GLY A 177 -8.50 16.75 -2.84
N LEU A 178 -7.66 17.31 -1.96
CA LEU A 178 -7.11 18.65 -2.11
C LEU A 178 -5.73 18.62 -2.79
N GLU A 179 -5.52 19.51 -3.73
CA GLU A 179 -4.19 19.72 -4.31
C GLU A 179 -3.38 20.71 -3.46
N PHE A 180 -2.11 20.38 -3.21
CA PHE A 180 -1.18 21.21 -2.46
C PHE A 180 0.10 21.45 -3.28
N ASN A 181 0.57 22.68 -3.32
CA ASN A 181 1.91 23.00 -3.82
C ASN A 181 2.99 22.60 -2.79
N GLU A 182 4.27 22.68 -3.19
CA GLU A 182 5.39 22.22 -2.35
C GLU A 182 5.49 22.97 -1.01
N THR A 183 5.26 24.28 -1.01
CA THR A 183 5.27 25.10 0.21
C THR A 183 4.15 24.70 1.16
N GLU A 184 2.94 24.49 0.63
CA GLU A 184 1.79 24.04 1.41
C GLU A 184 2.02 22.63 2.00
N ARG A 185 2.59 21.70 1.20
CA ARG A 185 2.97 20.36 1.69
C ARG A 185 3.95 20.43 2.84
N GLN A 186 4.95 21.31 2.77
CA GLN A 186 5.90 21.53 3.87
C GLN A 186 5.21 22.04 5.13
N CYS A 187 4.28 23.02 5.01
CA CYS A 187 3.53 23.55 6.15
C CYS A 187 2.72 22.49 6.90
N ILE A 188 2.12 21.53 6.18
CA ILE A 188 1.26 20.49 6.77
C ILE A 188 1.97 19.16 7.02
N SER A 189 3.25 19.03 6.64
CA SER A 189 4.02 17.77 6.72
C SER A 189 4.11 17.18 8.13
N SER A 190 4.03 18.02 9.16
CA SER A 190 4.04 17.62 10.58
C SER A 190 2.67 17.25 11.14
N LEU A 191 1.59 17.43 10.36
CA LEU A 191 0.24 17.11 10.80
C LEU A 191 -0.13 15.69 10.37
N PRO A 192 -0.46 14.80 11.34
CA PRO A 192 -0.85 13.42 11.04
C PRO A 192 -2.31 13.35 10.60
N LEU A 193 -2.64 13.99 9.45
CA LEU A 193 -3.98 14.01 8.89
C LEU A 193 -4.38 12.62 8.38
N LEU A 194 -5.48 12.08 8.94
CA LEU A 194 -5.96 10.73 8.64
C LEU A 194 -6.68 10.67 7.30
N SER A 195 -7.51 11.68 7.00
CA SER A 195 -8.23 11.78 5.73
C SER A 195 -7.35 12.18 4.54
N MET A 196 -6.06 12.48 4.78
CA MET A 196 -5.06 12.70 3.75
C MET A 196 -4.35 11.39 3.32
N LYS A 197 -4.46 10.33 4.12
CA LYS A 197 -3.81 9.05 3.80
C LYS A 197 -4.36 8.47 2.51
N PRO A 198 -3.48 7.89 1.65
CA PRO A 198 -3.92 7.17 0.45
C PRO A 198 -4.86 6.01 0.81
N VAL A 199 -5.86 5.75 -0.04
CA VAL A 199 -6.87 4.71 0.18
C VAL A 199 -7.01 3.85 -1.08
N ILE A 200 -7.14 2.54 -0.89
CA ILE A 200 -7.70 1.61 -1.87
C ILE A 200 -9.04 1.11 -1.32
N TYR A 201 -10.10 1.27 -2.09
CA TYR A 201 -11.37 0.61 -1.81
C TYR A 201 -11.33 -0.83 -2.32
N ALA A 202 -11.25 -1.80 -1.39
CA ALA A 202 -11.39 -3.21 -1.70
C ALA A 202 -12.89 -3.54 -1.73
N ALA A 203 -13.48 -3.51 -2.93
CA ALA A 203 -14.88 -3.85 -3.15
C ALA A 203 -15.04 -5.37 -3.02
N ASN A 204 -15.54 -5.84 -1.88
CA ASN A 204 -15.79 -7.26 -1.66
C ASN A 204 -17.05 -7.68 -2.42
N ILE A 205 -16.87 -8.36 -3.56
CA ILE A 205 -17.92 -8.85 -4.46
C ILE A 205 -18.33 -10.29 -4.13
N GLY A 206 -19.47 -10.72 -4.65
CA GLY A 206 -19.92 -12.11 -4.55
C GLY A 206 -19.13 -13.06 -5.45
N GLU A 207 -19.17 -14.35 -5.12
CA GLU A 207 -18.53 -15.42 -5.90
C GLU A 207 -19.02 -15.46 -7.34
N ASP A 208 -20.33 -15.23 -7.56
CA ASP A 208 -20.93 -15.18 -8.90
C ASP A 208 -20.43 -14.05 -9.78
N ASP A 209 -19.80 -13.03 -9.23
CA ASP A 209 -19.29 -11.86 -9.94
C ASP A 209 -17.82 -12.02 -10.35
N VAL A 210 -17.10 -13.02 -9.83
CA VAL A 210 -15.69 -13.26 -10.13
C VAL A 210 -15.50 -13.63 -11.60
N GLY A 211 -14.57 -12.98 -12.27
CA GLY A 211 -14.26 -13.18 -13.69
C GLY A 211 -15.32 -12.60 -14.64
N ARG A 212 -16.33 -11.89 -14.15
CA ARG A 212 -17.39 -11.28 -14.97
C ARG A 212 -17.25 -9.77 -15.11
N ASP A 213 -17.98 -9.22 -16.07
CA ASP A 213 -18.12 -7.76 -16.19
C ASP A 213 -18.97 -7.22 -15.04
N LEU A 214 -18.36 -6.37 -14.21
CA LEU A 214 -18.98 -5.77 -13.02
C LEU A 214 -19.89 -4.57 -13.31
N SER A 215 -20.05 -4.16 -14.58
CA SER A 215 -20.98 -3.07 -14.96
C SER A 215 -22.43 -3.33 -14.55
N ASN A 216 -22.81 -4.59 -14.37
CA ASN A 216 -24.13 -5.01 -13.91
C ASN A 216 -24.25 -5.13 -12.37
N ASN A 217 -23.14 -5.08 -11.64
CA ASN A 217 -23.18 -5.04 -10.17
C ASN A 217 -23.38 -3.60 -9.71
N SER A 218 -24.62 -3.25 -9.34
CA SER A 218 -25.01 -1.90 -8.95
C SER A 218 -24.25 -1.40 -7.71
N TYR A 219 -23.89 -2.28 -6.76
CA TYR A 219 -23.13 -1.95 -5.57
C TYR A 219 -21.69 -1.54 -5.92
N PHE A 220 -21.05 -2.36 -6.77
CA PHE A 220 -19.70 -2.05 -7.26
C PHE A 220 -19.67 -0.74 -8.03
N GLU A 221 -20.63 -0.50 -8.94
CA GLU A 221 -20.68 0.72 -9.74
C GLU A 221 -20.92 1.98 -8.91
N GLN A 222 -21.71 1.89 -7.84
CA GLN A 222 -21.88 3.01 -6.90
C GLN A 222 -20.57 3.34 -6.18
N LEU A 223 -19.90 2.32 -5.64
CA LEU A 223 -18.60 2.52 -4.96
C LEU A 223 -17.51 3.00 -5.93
N ARG A 224 -17.51 2.53 -7.18
CA ARG A 224 -16.56 2.95 -8.22
C ARG A 224 -16.67 4.45 -8.49
N ARG A 225 -17.90 4.95 -8.69
CA ARG A 225 -18.15 6.39 -8.88
C ARG A 225 -17.75 7.22 -7.67
N PHE A 226 -18.00 6.70 -6.48
CA PHE A 226 -17.58 7.35 -5.23
C PHE A 226 -16.05 7.42 -5.13
N ALA A 227 -15.34 6.33 -5.39
CA ALA A 227 -13.87 6.29 -5.39
C ALA A 227 -13.25 7.25 -6.42
N GLU A 228 -13.84 7.36 -7.62
CA GLU A 228 -13.41 8.30 -8.66
C GLU A 228 -13.49 9.76 -8.18
N LEU A 229 -14.56 10.13 -7.47
CA LEU A 229 -14.73 11.49 -6.92
C LEU A 229 -13.70 11.80 -5.83
N GLU A 230 -13.25 10.79 -5.09
CA GLU A 230 -12.20 10.92 -4.08
C GLU A 230 -10.77 10.76 -4.63
N HIS A 231 -10.60 10.56 -5.93
CA HIS A 231 -9.32 10.22 -6.57
C HIS A 231 -8.64 9.00 -5.92
N ALA A 232 -9.44 8.05 -5.45
CA ALA A 232 -8.98 6.82 -4.81
C ALA A 232 -9.04 5.63 -5.77
N GLU A 233 -8.13 4.67 -5.57
CA GLU A 233 -8.15 3.39 -6.28
C GLU A 233 -9.30 2.53 -5.79
N ILE A 234 -9.90 1.75 -6.70
CA ILE A 234 -10.86 0.69 -6.38
C ILE A 234 -10.40 -0.64 -6.98
N LEU A 235 -10.61 -1.72 -6.23
CA LEU A 235 -10.28 -3.06 -6.66
C LEU A 235 -11.39 -4.03 -6.25
N PRO A 236 -11.98 -4.80 -7.19
CA PRO A 236 -12.88 -5.89 -6.83
C PRO A 236 -12.08 -7.06 -6.26
N VAL A 237 -12.52 -7.61 -5.14
CA VAL A 237 -11.94 -8.78 -4.47
C VAL A 237 -13.08 -9.63 -3.94
N CYS A 238 -13.04 -10.93 -4.14
CA CYS A 238 -13.98 -11.85 -3.49
C CYS A 238 -13.28 -12.52 -2.31
N ALA A 239 -13.54 -12.06 -1.09
CA ALA A 239 -12.83 -12.56 0.10
C ALA A 239 -13.03 -14.07 0.35
N ALA A 240 -14.17 -14.65 -0.07
CA ALA A 240 -14.43 -16.08 0.01
C ALA A 240 -13.51 -16.86 -0.94
N ILE A 241 -13.49 -16.51 -2.21
CA ILE A 241 -12.61 -17.13 -3.23
C ILE A 241 -11.15 -16.96 -2.87
N GLU A 242 -10.74 -15.79 -2.38
CA GLU A 242 -9.35 -15.57 -1.97
C GLU A 242 -8.95 -16.45 -0.77
N ALA A 243 -9.87 -16.73 0.14
CA ALA A 243 -9.62 -17.67 1.23
C ALA A 243 -9.42 -19.11 0.72
N GLU A 244 -10.20 -19.53 -0.27
CA GLU A 244 -10.02 -20.84 -0.92
C GLU A 244 -8.68 -20.92 -1.66
N ILE A 245 -8.32 -19.90 -2.47
CA ILE A 245 -7.04 -19.84 -3.19
C ILE A 245 -5.85 -19.92 -2.22
N ALA A 246 -5.95 -19.29 -1.05
CA ALA A 246 -4.87 -19.28 -0.05
C ALA A 246 -4.59 -20.66 0.56
N GLU A 247 -5.53 -21.59 0.49
CA GLU A 247 -5.41 -22.96 1.00
C GLU A 247 -4.87 -23.94 -0.06
N LEU A 248 -4.85 -23.56 -1.35
CA LEU A 248 -4.40 -24.42 -2.45
C LEU A 248 -2.87 -24.50 -2.55
N ALA A 249 -2.37 -25.62 -3.06
CA ALA A 249 -0.99 -25.75 -3.49
C ALA A 249 -0.72 -24.90 -4.75
N ASP A 250 0.54 -24.52 -4.99
CA ASP A 250 0.88 -23.57 -6.07
C ASP A 250 0.50 -24.10 -7.46
N GLU A 251 0.58 -25.42 -7.68
CA GLU A 251 0.17 -26.08 -8.92
C GLU A 251 -1.37 -25.99 -9.12
N GLU A 252 -2.14 -26.13 -8.04
CA GLU A 252 -3.60 -26.10 -8.05
C GLU A 252 -4.12 -24.68 -8.23
N LYS A 253 -3.42 -23.66 -7.68
CA LYS A 253 -3.80 -22.24 -7.83
C LYS A 253 -3.94 -21.81 -9.27
N SER A 254 -2.99 -22.20 -10.12
CA SER A 254 -2.98 -21.78 -11.53
C SER A 254 -4.14 -22.39 -12.30
N GLU A 255 -4.55 -23.63 -12.01
CA GLU A 255 -5.70 -24.28 -12.62
C GLU A 255 -7.01 -23.64 -12.12
N PHE A 256 -7.12 -23.41 -10.83
CA PHE A 256 -8.30 -22.79 -10.22
C PHE A 256 -8.56 -21.36 -10.76
N LEU A 257 -7.51 -20.52 -10.87
CA LEU A 257 -7.61 -19.18 -11.47
C LEU A 257 -8.09 -19.25 -12.94
N LYS A 258 -7.60 -20.23 -13.68
CA LYS A 258 -7.99 -20.44 -15.08
C LYS A 258 -9.46 -20.86 -15.20
N ASP A 259 -9.94 -21.72 -14.31
CA ASP A 259 -11.34 -22.15 -14.26
C ASP A 259 -12.28 -21.00 -13.92
N LEU A 260 -11.84 -20.07 -13.06
CA LEU A 260 -12.54 -18.83 -12.76
C LEU A 260 -12.46 -17.78 -13.89
N GLY A 261 -11.65 -18.01 -14.93
CA GLY A 261 -11.46 -17.06 -16.02
C GLY A 261 -10.65 -15.82 -15.65
N ILE A 262 -9.88 -15.86 -14.57
CA ILE A 262 -9.02 -14.76 -14.12
C ILE A 262 -7.53 -15.12 -14.27
N ARG A 263 -6.69 -14.12 -14.50
CA ARG A 263 -5.24 -14.31 -14.74
C ARG A 263 -4.44 -14.35 -13.44
N GLU A 264 -4.92 -13.67 -12.41
CA GLU A 264 -4.28 -13.53 -11.12
C GLU A 264 -5.34 -13.33 -10.03
N SER A 265 -4.98 -13.61 -8.78
CA SER A 265 -5.87 -13.43 -7.65
C SER A 265 -6.12 -11.94 -7.35
N GLY A 266 -7.25 -11.61 -6.75
CA GLY A 266 -7.53 -10.27 -6.25
C GLY A 266 -6.54 -9.83 -5.17
N LEU A 267 -6.03 -10.79 -4.37
CA LEU A 267 -4.99 -10.51 -3.36
C LEU A 267 -3.67 -10.10 -4.01
N ASP A 268 -3.20 -10.78 -5.06
CA ASP A 268 -1.98 -10.40 -5.75
C ASP A 268 -2.09 -9.00 -6.36
N GLN A 269 -3.25 -8.68 -6.94
CA GLN A 269 -3.54 -7.33 -7.41
C GLN A 269 -3.54 -6.32 -6.29
N LEU A 270 -4.17 -6.64 -5.14
CA LEU A 270 -4.23 -5.77 -3.98
C LEU A 270 -2.83 -5.48 -3.43
N ILE A 271 -1.97 -6.49 -3.32
CA ILE A 271 -0.59 -6.36 -2.84
C ILE A 271 0.20 -5.43 -3.79
N ARG A 272 0.13 -5.66 -5.12
CA ARG A 272 0.83 -4.81 -6.09
C ARG A 272 0.32 -3.37 -6.11
N LYS A 273 -1.00 -3.17 -6.10
CA LYS A 273 -1.60 -1.82 -6.03
C LYS A 273 -1.23 -1.12 -4.72
N SER A 274 -1.21 -1.83 -3.61
CA SER A 274 -0.79 -1.31 -2.30
C SER A 274 0.68 -0.86 -2.32
N TYR A 275 1.54 -1.64 -2.96
CA TYR A 275 2.96 -1.32 -3.12
C TYR A 275 3.15 -0.06 -3.96
N ALA A 276 2.45 0.05 -5.08
CA ALA A 276 2.45 1.23 -5.95
C ALA A 276 1.86 2.48 -5.25
N LEU A 277 0.75 2.32 -4.50
CA LEU A 277 0.09 3.39 -3.76
C LEU A 277 1.03 4.05 -2.74
N LEU A 278 1.91 3.27 -2.12
CA LEU A 278 2.94 3.75 -1.20
C LEU A 278 4.14 4.38 -1.90
N GLY A 279 4.15 4.46 -3.22
CA GLY A 279 5.26 4.95 -4.02
C GLY A 279 6.51 4.09 -3.87
N LEU A 280 6.33 2.77 -3.69
CA LEU A 280 7.43 1.82 -3.55
C LEU A 280 7.84 1.26 -4.91
N ILE A 281 9.13 1.01 -5.03
CA ILE A 281 9.77 0.31 -6.14
C ILE A 281 10.73 -0.74 -5.60
N SER A 282 11.08 -1.71 -6.43
CA SER A 282 12.06 -2.74 -6.10
C SER A 282 13.27 -2.66 -7.03
N PHE A 283 14.46 -2.52 -6.45
CA PHE A 283 15.68 -2.88 -7.16
C PHE A 283 16.09 -4.33 -6.80
N LEU A 284 16.85 -4.96 -7.68
CA LEU A 284 17.16 -6.37 -7.60
C LEU A 284 18.67 -6.57 -7.43
N THR A 285 19.06 -7.54 -6.63
CA THR A 285 20.41 -8.09 -6.59
C THR A 285 20.36 -9.55 -7.01
N ALA A 286 21.26 -9.97 -7.89
CA ALA A 286 21.24 -11.32 -8.44
C ALA A 286 22.63 -11.93 -8.38
N GLY A 287 22.74 -13.12 -7.78
CA GLY A 287 23.93 -13.93 -7.66
C GLY A 287 23.62 -15.35 -7.23
N GLN A 288 24.62 -16.24 -7.25
CA GLN A 288 24.46 -17.64 -6.80
C GLN A 288 24.00 -17.79 -5.34
N PRO A 289 24.47 -16.97 -4.37
CA PRO A 289 23.97 -17.10 -2.99
C PRO A 289 22.50 -16.70 -2.86
N GLU A 290 22.11 -15.61 -3.53
CA GLU A 290 20.75 -15.07 -3.38
C GLU A 290 20.34 -14.24 -4.60
N VAL A 291 19.08 -14.38 -5.02
CA VAL A 291 18.35 -13.42 -5.83
C VAL A 291 17.33 -12.72 -4.93
N ARG A 292 17.39 -11.37 -4.87
CA ARG A 292 16.58 -10.64 -3.90
C ARG A 292 16.03 -9.34 -4.46
N ALA A 293 14.77 -9.05 -4.11
CA ALA A 293 14.14 -7.74 -4.31
C ALA A 293 14.26 -6.88 -3.06
N TRP A 294 14.67 -5.62 -3.24
CA TRP A 294 14.88 -4.65 -2.19
C TRP A 294 13.91 -3.49 -2.34
N THR A 295 13.09 -3.26 -1.31
CA THR A 295 12.10 -2.19 -1.31
C THR A 295 12.71 -0.85 -1.00
N ILE A 296 12.46 0.14 -1.87
CA ILE A 296 12.79 1.54 -1.67
C ILE A 296 11.63 2.43 -2.11
N LYS A 297 11.63 3.70 -1.70
CA LYS A 297 10.69 4.69 -2.27
C LYS A 297 11.18 5.14 -3.64
N ALA A 298 10.25 5.39 -4.55
CA ALA A 298 10.55 6.08 -5.80
C ALA A 298 11.27 7.41 -5.52
N GLY A 299 12.27 7.75 -6.34
CA GLY A 299 13.12 8.91 -6.11
C GLY A 299 14.33 8.68 -5.19
N THR A 300 14.48 7.47 -4.61
CA THR A 300 15.66 7.11 -3.79
C THR A 300 16.91 7.07 -4.64
N LYS A 301 18.00 7.72 -4.18
CA LYS A 301 19.30 7.70 -4.84
C LYS A 301 20.10 6.44 -4.52
N ALA A 302 21.07 6.10 -5.39
CA ALA A 302 21.88 4.88 -5.29
C ALA A 302 22.57 4.67 -3.92
N PRO A 303 23.17 5.67 -3.24
CA PRO A 303 23.76 5.46 -1.91
C PRO A 303 22.74 5.03 -0.86
N GLN A 304 21.54 5.66 -0.82
CA GLN A 304 20.48 5.32 0.13
C GLN A 304 19.88 3.93 -0.19
N ALA A 305 19.79 3.56 -1.48
CA ALA A 305 19.39 2.23 -1.90
C ALA A 305 20.42 1.17 -1.41
N ALA A 306 21.71 1.45 -1.55
CA ALA A 306 22.78 0.61 -1.02
C ALA A 306 22.69 0.43 0.50
N GLY A 307 22.26 1.49 1.21
CA GLY A 307 21.99 1.48 2.66
C GLY A 307 20.89 0.48 3.09
N LYS A 308 19.97 0.13 2.18
CA LYS A 308 18.98 -0.91 2.43
C LYS A 308 19.60 -2.31 2.55
N ILE A 309 20.73 -2.53 1.90
CA ILE A 309 21.49 -3.78 2.01
C ILE A 309 22.29 -3.76 3.31
N HIS A 310 23.12 -2.72 3.50
CA HIS A 310 23.92 -2.53 4.71
C HIS A 310 24.39 -1.08 4.84
N SER A 311 24.42 -0.55 6.06
CA SER A 311 24.89 0.82 6.33
C SER A 311 26.34 1.07 5.91
N ASP A 312 27.19 0.06 5.93
CA ASP A 312 28.59 0.18 5.47
C ASP A 312 28.67 0.40 3.97
N ILE A 313 27.77 -0.24 3.18
CA ILE A 313 27.74 -0.05 1.72
C ILE A 313 27.31 1.39 1.39
N GLU A 314 26.37 1.98 2.15
CA GLU A 314 26.00 3.38 2.00
C GLU A 314 27.18 4.32 2.31
N ARG A 315 27.83 4.11 3.45
CA ARG A 315 28.99 4.95 3.89
C ARG A 315 30.16 4.86 2.92
N GLY A 316 30.48 3.64 2.49
CA GLY A 316 31.59 3.38 1.58
C GLY A 316 31.24 3.46 0.10
N PHE A 317 30.04 3.95 -0.28
CA PHE A 317 29.56 3.95 -1.65
C PHE A 317 30.52 4.65 -2.62
N ILE A 318 30.94 3.92 -3.68
CA ILE A 318 31.77 4.42 -4.76
C ILE A 318 30.92 4.65 -6.02
N ARG A 319 30.26 3.59 -6.49
CA ARG A 319 29.38 3.58 -7.67
C ARG A 319 28.43 2.39 -7.65
N ALA A 320 27.39 2.45 -8.46
CA ALA A 320 26.50 1.33 -8.77
C ALA A 320 26.76 0.86 -10.22
N GLU A 321 26.92 -0.43 -10.42
CA GLU A 321 26.86 -1.06 -11.73
C GLU A 321 25.42 -1.50 -11.94
N VAL A 322 24.72 -0.86 -12.88
CA VAL A 322 23.26 -0.97 -13.06
C VAL A 322 22.95 -1.47 -14.46
N ILE A 323 22.06 -2.42 -14.54
CA ILE A 323 21.40 -2.87 -15.79
C ILE A 323 19.90 -3.01 -15.54
N SER A 324 19.07 -2.65 -16.51
CA SER A 324 17.64 -2.92 -16.36
C SER A 324 17.37 -4.42 -16.44
N PHE A 325 16.31 -4.88 -15.75
CA PHE A 325 15.89 -6.29 -15.79
C PHE A 325 15.71 -6.78 -17.22
N ASP A 326 15.01 -6.02 -18.06
CA ASP A 326 14.71 -6.41 -19.45
C ASP A 326 15.97 -6.57 -20.30
N GLU A 327 16.93 -5.65 -20.17
CA GLU A 327 18.23 -5.74 -20.86
C GLU A 327 19.03 -6.97 -20.43
N LEU A 328 19.00 -7.30 -19.12
CA LEU A 328 19.69 -8.47 -18.60
C LEU A 328 19.06 -9.79 -19.11
N ILE A 329 17.72 -9.87 -19.14
CA ILE A 329 17.03 -11.05 -19.68
C ILE A 329 17.34 -11.23 -21.16
N GLN A 330 17.35 -10.15 -21.96
CA GLN A 330 17.71 -10.19 -23.38
C GLN A 330 19.18 -10.56 -23.62
N ALA A 331 20.07 -10.19 -22.71
CA ALA A 331 21.49 -10.55 -22.79
C ALA A 331 21.74 -12.00 -22.37
N GLY A 332 20.87 -12.56 -21.52
CA GLY A 332 20.92 -13.92 -20.99
C GLY A 332 21.88 -14.12 -19.82
N THR A 333 22.99 -13.38 -19.76
CA THR A 333 23.96 -13.43 -18.65
C THR A 333 24.57 -12.05 -18.38
N MET A 334 25.06 -11.83 -17.17
CA MET A 334 25.78 -10.61 -16.82
C MET A 334 27.08 -10.41 -17.65
N SER A 335 27.78 -11.51 -17.99
CA SER A 335 28.96 -11.44 -18.87
C SER A 335 28.61 -10.95 -20.26
N ALA A 336 27.56 -11.53 -20.89
CA ALA A 336 27.11 -11.09 -22.20
C ALA A 336 26.60 -9.64 -22.19
N ALA A 337 25.93 -9.22 -21.11
CA ALA A 337 25.52 -7.83 -20.93
C ALA A 337 26.72 -6.88 -20.85
N LYS A 338 27.77 -7.28 -20.15
CA LYS A 338 29.02 -6.50 -20.04
C LYS A 338 29.73 -6.39 -21.39
N ASP A 339 29.84 -7.48 -22.14
CA ASP A 339 30.48 -7.52 -23.47
C ASP A 339 29.72 -6.64 -24.48
N ARG A 340 28.42 -6.47 -24.32
CA ARG A 340 27.57 -5.58 -25.11
C ARG A 340 27.55 -4.14 -24.61
N GLY A 341 28.22 -3.82 -23.49
CA GLY A 341 28.26 -2.48 -22.92
C GLY A 341 26.91 -2.00 -22.30
N LEU A 342 26.02 -2.92 -21.92
CA LEU A 342 24.71 -2.61 -21.36
C LEU A 342 24.76 -2.22 -19.87
N ILE A 343 25.86 -2.55 -19.19
CA ILE A 343 26.01 -2.24 -17.77
C ILE A 343 26.47 -0.78 -17.63
N ARG A 344 25.64 0.04 -17.02
CA ARG A 344 25.91 1.44 -16.73
C ARG A 344 26.68 1.57 -15.42
N SER A 345 27.62 2.52 -15.35
CA SER A 345 28.32 2.88 -14.12
C SER A 345 27.75 4.19 -13.60
N GLU A 346 26.97 4.11 -12.53
CA GLU A 346 26.19 5.22 -11.99
C GLU A 346 26.79 5.75 -10.68
N GLY A 347 26.76 7.08 -10.53
CA GLY A 347 27.30 7.78 -9.36
C GLY A 347 26.25 8.02 -8.27
N LYS A 348 26.63 8.87 -7.28
CA LYS A 348 25.81 9.16 -6.09
C LYS A 348 24.45 9.81 -6.38
N GLU A 349 24.34 10.53 -7.50
CA GLU A 349 23.12 11.26 -7.87
C GLU A 349 22.13 10.41 -8.67
N TYR A 350 22.50 9.16 -9.01
CA TYR A 350 21.60 8.27 -9.74
C TYR A 350 20.35 7.96 -8.94
N VAL A 351 19.20 8.22 -9.53
CA VAL A 351 17.89 7.89 -8.98
C VAL A 351 17.50 6.49 -9.45
N MET A 352 17.36 5.58 -8.50
CA MET A 352 17.03 4.19 -8.75
C MET A 352 15.68 4.04 -9.47
N GLN A 353 15.64 3.11 -10.43
CA GLN A 353 14.44 2.76 -11.17
C GLN A 353 13.91 1.39 -10.72
N ASP A 354 12.59 1.18 -10.88
CA ASP A 354 11.99 -0.13 -10.62
C ASP A 354 12.54 -1.18 -11.61
N GLY A 355 13.00 -2.32 -11.08
CA GLY A 355 13.61 -3.38 -11.88
C GLY A 355 15.09 -3.18 -12.20
N ASP A 356 15.76 -2.16 -11.68
CA ASP A 356 17.23 -2.08 -11.77
C ASP A 356 17.88 -3.32 -11.12
N VAL A 357 18.70 -4.05 -11.87
CA VAL A 357 19.56 -5.11 -11.32
C VAL A 357 20.92 -4.48 -11.03
N VAL A 358 21.36 -4.52 -9.76
CA VAL A 358 22.45 -3.64 -9.28
C VAL A 358 23.53 -4.42 -8.55
N LEU A 359 24.78 -4.02 -8.81
CA LEU A 359 25.95 -4.38 -8.01
C LEU A 359 26.60 -3.10 -7.48
N PHE A 360 26.49 -2.88 -6.17
CA PHE A 360 27.14 -1.74 -5.53
C PHE A 360 28.63 -1.99 -5.30
N ARG A 361 29.48 -1.02 -5.70
CA ARG A 361 30.91 -0.99 -5.41
C ARG A 361 31.15 -0.03 -4.27
N PHE A 362 31.78 -0.51 -3.23
CA PHE A 362 32.05 0.25 -2.02
C PHE A 362 33.42 -0.07 -1.44
N ASN A 363 33.92 0.81 -0.57
CA ASN A 363 35.12 0.62 0.20
C ASN A 363 34.85 0.98 1.66
N VAL A 364 35.19 0.07 2.58
CA VAL A 364 34.97 0.24 4.04
C VAL A 364 36.32 0.40 4.72
#